data_932f322da02662f39193aa6231d03afc
#
_entry.id   932f322da02662f39193aa6231d03afc
#
_cell.length_a   1.000
_cell.length_b   1.000
_cell.length_c   1.000
_cell.angle_alpha   90.00
_cell.angle_beta   90.00
_cell.angle_gamma   90.00
#
_symmetry.space_group_name_H-M   'P 1'
#
loop_
_entity.id
_entity.type
_entity.pdbx_description
1 polymer ?
#
loop_
_entity_poly.entity_id
_entity_poly.type
_entity_poly.pdbx_seq_one_letter_code
_entity_poly.pdbx_strand_id
1 'polypeptide(L)'
;SGIIAAVCYGTNPLGVLLLYREGINSNSAVFYRYVLAMLILGGMMLIQHKPFGITRKELGIVIVLGILFSASSLTLFLSFNYMDAGVASTMLFVYPVLVAVLMIIFFHEKPSIVTGLSICLALGGIMLLYHGDNGATLSLMGVMMVMLSSLTYAVYIILVNKSSLRMSSIKLTFYITVIGTIAIGLFSIVMPGNHLQWLSSPSMWLYALILALLPTIISLV
;
A
#
# COMPACT_ATOMS: atom_id res chain seq x y z
N SER A 1 11.78 1.48 -15.72
CA SER A 1 11.61 1.37 -14.23
C SER A 1 10.18 0.98 -13.82
N GLY A 2 9.11 1.48 -14.49
CA GLY A 2 7.72 1.17 -14.12
C GLY A 2 7.34 -0.31 -14.12
N ILE A 3 7.86 -1.10 -15.05
CA ILE A 3 7.62 -2.56 -15.09
C ILE A 3 8.21 -3.24 -13.85
N ILE A 4 9.43 -2.88 -13.45
CA ILE A 4 10.08 -3.43 -12.25
C ILE A 4 9.26 -3.07 -11.01
N ALA A 5 8.83 -1.82 -10.89
CA ALA A 5 7.99 -1.36 -9.79
C ALA A 5 6.67 -2.16 -9.71
N ALA A 6 6.01 -2.39 -10.84
CA ALA A 6 4.77 -3.15 -10.91
C ALA A 6 4.97 -4.62 -10.50
N VAL A 7 6.03 -5.28 -11.00
CA VAL A 7 6.38 -6.66 -10.62
C VAL A 7 6.69 -6.73 -9.13
N CYS A 8 7.51 -5.82 -8.60
CA CYS A 8 7.84 -5.79 -7.18
C CYS A 8 6.60 -5.53 -6.29
N TYR A 9 5.68 -4.68 -6.73
CA TYR A 9 4.42 -4.46 -6.02
C TYR A 9 3.52 -5.71 -6.05
N GLY A 10 3.50 -6.44 -7.16
CA GLY A 10 2.78 -7.69 -7.32
C GLY A 10 3.27 -8.83 -6.42
N THR A 11 4.49 -8.75 -5.86
CA THR A 11 4.99 -9.73 -4.88
C THR A 11 4.44 -9.53 -3.46
N ASN A 12 3.67 -8.46 -3.23
CA ASN A 12 3.09 -8.12 -1.92
C ASN A 12 2.32 -9.29 -1.28
N PRO A 13 1.39 -10.00 -1.98
CA PRO A 13 0.67 -11.13 -1.42
C PRO A 13 1.58 -12.26 -0.95
N LEU A 14 2.63 -12.57 -1.71
CA LEU A 14 3.53 -13.67 -1.40
C LEU A 14 4.22 -13.48 -0.05
N GLY A 15 4.80 -12.31 0.19
CA GLY A 15 5.48 -12.01 1.45
C GLY A 15 4.52 -11.99 2.66
N VAL A 16 3.30 -11.46 2.47
CA VAL A 16 2.29 -11.42 3.53
C VAL A 16 1.79 -12.81 3.89
N LEU A 17 1.48 -13.64 2.88
CA LEU A 17 0.98 -15.00 3.12
C LEU A 17 2.02 -15.87 3.84
N LEU A 18 3.31 -15.67 3.57
CA LEU A 18 4.36 -16.36 4.31
C LEU A 18 4.37 -15.97 5.80
N LEU A 19 4.19 -14.68 6.12
CA LEU A 19 4.07 -14.22 7.50
C LEU A 19 2.80 -14.74 8.18
N TYR A 20 1.67 -14.82 7.46
CA TYR A 20 0.42 -15.35 7.99
C TYR A 20 0.50 -16.84 8.31
N ARG A 21 1.24 -17.62 7.50
CA ARG A 21 1.51 -19.04 7.78
C ARG A 21 2.30 -19.25 9.08
N GLU A 22 3.14 -18.31 9.45
CA GLU A 22 3.87 -18.29 10.71
C GLU A 22 3.04 -17.71 11.89
N GLY A 23 1.76 -17.37 11.66
CA GLY A 23 0.82 -16.88 12.68
C GLY A 23 0.89 -15.39 12.96
N ILE A 24 1.58 -14.60 12.13
CA ILE A 24 1.67 -13.14 12.27
C ILE A 24 0.38 -12.49 11.78
N ASN A 25 -0.20 -11.58 12.58
CA ASN A 25 -1.39 -10.84 12.21
C ASN A 25 -1.10 -9.71 11.20
N SER A 26 -2.15 -9.21 10.54
CA SER A 26 -2.07 -8.17 9.51
C SER A 26 -1.39 -6.89 10.01
N ASN A 27 -1.71 -6.45 11.24
CA ASN A 27 -1.15 -5.24 11.83
C ASN A 27 0.37 -5.35 12.01
N SER A 28 0.84 -6.48 12.55
CA SER A 28 2.27 -6.73 12.74
C SER A 28 3.01 -6.81 11.41
N ALA A 29 2.42 -7.46 10.39
CA ALA A 29 3.03 -7.55 9.07
C ALA A 29 3.24 -6.16 8.45
N VAL A 30 2.22 -5.27 8.50
CA VAL A 30 2.34 -3.88 8.00
C VAL A 30 3.32 -3.07 8.86
N PHE A 31 3.27 -3.22 10.18
CA PHE A 31 4.14 -2.50 11.11
C PHE A 31 5.61 -2.80 10.83
N TYR A 32 6.02 -4.08 10.84
CA TYR A 32 7.41 -4.46 10.59
C TYR A 32 7.88 -4.11 9.17
N ARG A 33 7.00 -4.25 8.17
CA ARG A 33 7.29 -3.77 6.82
C ARG A 33 7.67 -2.29 6.81
N TYR A 34 6.94 -1.43 7.53
CA TYR A 34 7.20 0.00 7.56
C TYR A 34 8.43 0.34 8.41
N VAL A 35 8.62 -0.32 9.56
CA VAL A 35 9.81 -0.14 10.40
C VAL A 35 11.08 -0.47 9.60
N LEU A 36 11.12 -1.61 8.92
CA LEU A 36 12.27 -2.01 8.12
C LEU A 36 12.49 -1.07 6.93
N ALA A 37 11.42 -0.68 6.23
CA ALA A 37 11.52 0.29 5.13
C ALA A 37 12.03 1.65 5.61
N MET A 38 11.55 2.14 6.75
CA MET A 38 12.02 3.38 7.38
C MET A 38 13.52 3.31 7.71
N LEU A 39 13.98 2.22 8.31
CA LEU A 39 15.40 2.04 8.66
C LEU A 39 16.29 2.01 7.42
N ILE A 40 15.89 1.29 6.39
CA ILE A 40 16.65 1.17 5.14
C ILE A 40 16.68 2.53 4.40
N LEU A 41 15.52 3.17 4.24
CA LEU A 41 15.43 4.48 3.57
C LEU A 41 16.16 5.57 4.35
N GLY A 42 16.07 5.55 5.69
CA GLY A 42 16.84 6.45 6.55
C GLY A 42 18.34 6.25 6.38
N GLY A 43 18.81 5.00 6.36
CA GLY A 43 20.21 4.66 6.05
C GLY A 43 20.64 5.12 4.65
N MET A 44 19.79 4.92 3.63
CA MET A 44 20.06 5.44 2.28
C MET A 44 20.15 6.96 2.23
N MET A 45 19.30 7.67 2.97
CA MET A 45 19.36 9.14 3.04
C MET A 45 20.65 9.62 3.72
N LEU A 46 21.12 8.94 4.77
CA LEU A 46 22.39 9.24 5.45
C LEU A 46 23.58 9.03 4.50
N ILE A 47 23.65 7.89 3.82
CA ILE A 47 24.72 7.58 2.87
C ILE A 47 24.74 8.57 1.69
N GLN A 48 23.57 8.97 1.19
CA GLN A 48 23.44 9.93 0.10
C GLN A 48 23.54 11.40 0.54
N HIS A 49 23.81 11.66 1.82
CA HIS A 49 23.85 13.00 2.41
C HIS A 49 22.63 13.87 2.09
N LYS A 50 21.44 13.25 1.97
CA LYS A 50 20.18 13.97 1.71
C LYS A 50 19.68 14.66 2.97
N PRO A 51 19.22 15.94 2.87
CA PRO A 51 18.74 16.66 4.04
C PRO A 51 17.42 16.07 4.57
N PHE A 52 17.38 15.82 5.88
CA PHE A 52 16.16 15.39 6.59
C PHE A 52 15.19 16.55 6.85
N GLY A 53 15.60 17.79 6.71
CA GLY A 53 14.77 18.95 7.02
C GLY A 53 13.45 18.92 6.24
N ILE A 54 12.34 19.13 6.92
CA ILE A 54 10.99 19.23 6.34
C ILE A 54 10.32 20.52 6.83
N THR A 55 9.63 21.22 5.95
CA THR A 55 8.90 22.42 6.35
C THR A 55 7.56 22.05 7.02
N ARG A 56 7.02 22.95 7.85
CA ARG A 56 5.72 22.70 8.53
C ARG A 56 4.58 22.42 7.55
N LYS A 57 4.59 23.07 6.37
CA LYS A 57 3.59 22.84 5.32
C LYS A 57 3.72 21.47 4.70
N GLU A 58 4.93 21.07 4.34
CA GLU A 58 5.22 19.73 3.81
C GLU A 58 4.88 18.63 4.83
N LEU A 59 5.20 18.86 6.12
CA LEU A 59 4.88 17.91 7.19
C LEU A 59 3.38 17.64 7.26
N GLY A 60 2.53 18.66 7.21
CA GLY A 60 1.07 18.49 7.20
C GLY A 60 0.59 17.60 6.04
N ILE A 61 1.10 17.84 4.83
CA ILE A 61 0.76 17.03 3.65
C ILE A 61 1.23 15.59 3.83
N VAL A 62 2.46 15.39 4.27
CA VAL A 62 3.05 14.05 4.44
C VAL A 62 2.36 13.26 5.54
N ILE A 63 1.86 13.90 6.61
CA ILE A 63 1.03 13.24 7.63
C ILE A 63 -0.23 12.65 6.98
N VAL A 64 -0.96 13.45 6.19
CA VAL A 64 -2.16 12.97 5.49
C VAL A 64 -1.82 11.82 4.53
N LEU A 65 -0.76 11.97 3.75
CA LEU A 65 -0.28 10.94 2.82
C LEU A 65 0.10 9.64 3.55
N GLY A 66 0.81 9.74 4.66
CA GLY A 66 1.23 8.59 5.47
C GLY A 66 0.04 7.85 6.08
N ILE A 67 -0.97 8.58 6.58
CA ILE A 67 -2.21 7.98 7.10
C ILE A 67 -2.99 7.27 6.00
N LEU A 68 -3.17 7.91 4.84
CA LEU A 68 -3.89 7.30 3.71
C LEU A 68 -3.18 6.05 3.20
N PHE A 69 -1.86 6.11 3.04
CA PHE A 69 -1.07 4.96 2.59
C PHE A 69 -1.09 3.81 3.58
N SER A 70 -1.00 4.10 4.89
CA SER A 70 -1.06 3.07 5.93
C SER A 70 -2.47 2.47 6.04
N ALA A 71 -3.52 3.27 5.96
CA ALA A 71 -4.90 2.80 5.93
C ALA A 71 -5.15 1.87 4.73
N SER A 72 -4.70 2.27 3.53
CA SER A 72 -4.79 1.43 2.33
C SER A 72 -4.04 0.10 2.51
N SER A 73 -2.81 0.14 3.01
CA SER A 73 -2.02 -1.08 3.22
C SER A 73 -2.65 -2.01 4.26
N LEU A 74 -3.15 -1.44 5.36
CA LEU A 74 -3.78 -2.22 6.43
C LEU A 74 -5.08 -2.87 5.96
N THR A 75 -5.95 -2.12 5.29
CA THR A 75 -7.22 -2.66 4.76
C THR A 75 -6.99 -3.74 3.70
N LEU A 76 -5.98 -3.58 2.85
CA LEU A 76 -5.58 -4.63 1.91
C LEU A 76 -5.12 -5.90 2.63
N PHE A 77 -4.24 -5.78 3.62
CA PHE A 77 -3.72 -6.94 4.35
C PHE A 77 -4.81 -7.62 5.18
N LEU A 78 -5.74 -6.84 5.76
CA LEU A 78 -6.90 -7.39 6.43
C LEU A 78 -7.83 -8.16 5.48
N SER A 79 -7.97 -7.73 4.22
CA SER A 79 -8.78 -8.43 3.23
C SER A 79 -8.28 -9.85 2.94
N PHE A 80 -6.98 -10.11 3.05
CA PHE A 80 -6.38 -11.43 2.86
C PHE A 80 -6.81 -12.47 3.89
N ASN A 81 -7.43 -12.05 5.00
CA ASN A 81 -8.06 -12.97 5.97
C ASN A 81 -9.47 -13.41 5.54
N TYR A 82 -10.07 -12.73 4.57
CA TYR A 82 -11.47 -12.96 4.16
C TYR A 82 -11.60 -13.48 2.73
N MET A 83 -10.54 -13.37 1.92
CA MET A 83 -10.54 -13.82 0.53
C MET A 83 -9.12 -14.16 0.08
N ASP A 84 -8.98 -14.84 -1.06
CA ASP A 84 -7.67 -15.14 -1.64
C ASP A 84 -6.85 -13.86 -1.90
N ALA A 85 -5.58 -13.88 -1.49
CA ALA A 85 -4.71 -12.71 -1.55
C ALA A 85 -4.37 -12.31 -2.99
N GLY A 86 -4.34 -13.26 -3.93
CA GLY A 86 -4.17 -13.00 -5.36
C GLY A 86 -5.37 -12.25 -5.93
N VAL A 87 -6.59 -12.72 -5.60
CA VAL A 87 -7.84 -12.07 -6.00
C VAL A 87 -7.92 -10.66 -5.40
N ALA A 88 -7.68 -10.52 -4.09
CA ALA A 88 -7.68 -9.21 -3.41
C ALA A 88 -6.69 -8.24 -4.04
N SER A 89 -5.47 -8.70 -4.33
CA SER A 89 -4.44 -7.86 -4.95
C SER A 89 -4.78 -7.47 -6.39
N THR A 90 -5.45 -8.34 -7.13
CA THR A 90 -5.94 -8.00 -8.47
C THR A 90 -7.07 -6.98 -8.40
N MET A 91 -8.00 -7.14 -7.45
CA MET A 91 -9.07 -6.16 -7.24
C MET A 91 -8.54 -4.79 -6.80
N LEU A 92 -7.40 -4.72 -6.11
CA LEU A 92 -6.76 -3.45 -5.77
C LEU A 92 -6.48 -2.61 -7.03
N PHE A 93 -6.17 -3.23 -8.17
CA PHE A 93 -5.94 -2.52 -9.44
C PHE A 93 -7.18 -1.80 -10.01
N VAL A 94 -8.31 -1.78 -9.29
CA VAL A 94 -9.40 -0.83 -9.54
C VAL A 94 -8.99 0.61 -9.21
N TYR A 95 -7.93 0.84 -8.42
CA TYR A 95 -7.53 2.19 -8.01
C TYR A 95 -7.29 3.16 -9.18
N PRO A 96 -6.74 2.80 -10.35
CA PRO A 96 -6.60 3.76 -11.46
C PRO A 96 -7.95 4.22 -12.01
N VAL A 97 -8.95 3.34 -11.98
CA VAL A 97 -10.33 3.68 -12.34
C VAL A 97 -10.88 4.71 -11.36
N LEU A 98 -10.69 4.48 -10.05
CA LEU A 98 -11.11 5.40 -9.01
C LEU A 98 -10.37 6.75 -9.12
N VAL A 99 -9.07 6.73 -9.42
CA VAL A 99 -8.30 7.96 -9.70
C VAL A 99 -8.94 8.74 -10.85
N ALA A 100 -9.21 8.08 -11.98
CA ALA A 100 -9.81 8.73 -13.14
C ALA A 100 -11.19 9.33 -12.82
N VAL A 101 -12.04 8.57 -12.13
CA VAL A 101 -13.38 9.04 -11.72
C VAL A 101 -13.28 10.25 -10.77
N LEU A 102 -12.42 10.18 -9.76
CA LEU A 102 -12.21 11.28 -8.82
C LEU A 102 -11.64 12.53 -9.51
N MET A 103 -10.72 12.35 -10.48
CA MET A 103 -10.16 13.46 -11.25
C MET A 103 -11.22 14.15 -12.13
N ILE A 104 -12.13 13.38 -12.73
CA ILE A 104 -13.26 13.93 -13.49
C ILE A 104 -14.21 14.71 -12.56
N ILE A 105 -14.59 14.11 -11.42
CA ILE A 105 -15.59 14.70 -10.51
C ILE A 105 -15.05 15.95 -9.80
N PHE A 106 -13.86 15.88 -9.20
CA PHE A 106 -13.33 16.93 -8.35
C PHE A 106 -12.47 17.96 -9.10
N PHE A 107 -11.81 17.56 -10.16
CA PHE A 107 -10.89 18.43 -10.91
C PHE A 107 -11.38 18.77 -12.31
N HIS A 108 -12.56 18.27 -12.70
CA HIS A 108 -13.19 18.52 -14.01
C HIS A 108 -12.27 18.21 -15.19
N GLU A 109 -11.35 17.23 -15.02
CA GLU A 109 -10.45 16.78 -16.08
C GLU A 109 -11.25 16.02 -17.15
N LYS A 110 -10.98 16.31 -18.42
CA LYS A 110 -11.63 15.60 -19.53
C LYS A 110 -11.06 14.18 -19.62
N PRO A 111 -11.89 13.13 -19.61
CA PRO A 111 -11.41 11.77 -19.77
C PRO A 111 -10.75 11.60 -21.14
N SER A 112 -9.54 11.02 -21.16
CA SER A 112 -8.90 10.61 -22.39
C SER A 112 -9.48 9.28 -22.90
N ILE A 113 -9.51 9.08 -24.21
CA ILE A 113 -9.87 7.78 -24.82
C ILE A 113 -8.99 6.66 -24.27
N VAL A 114 -7.70 6.92 -24.05
CA VAL A 114 -6.76 5.98 -23.43
C VAL A 114 -7.18 5.62 -22.02
N THR A 115 -7.63 6.58 -21.21
CA THR A 115 -8.15 6.35 -19.87
C THR A 115 -9.40 5.47 -19.91
N GLY A 116 -10.34 5.74 -20.81
CA GLY A 116 -11.53 4.91 -21.02
C GLY A 116 -11.19 3.46 -21.38
N LEU A 117 -10.26 3.27 -22.33
CA LEU A 117 -9.81 1.95 -22.74
C LEU A 117 -9.13 1.19 -21.57
N SER A 118 -8.28 1.87 -20.80
CA SER A 118 -7.61 1.29 -19.62
C SER A 118 -8.62 0.85 -18.57
N ILE A 119 -9.68 1.63 -18.33
CA ILE A 119 -10.79 1.28 -17.44
C ILE A 119 -11.50 0.01 -17.91
N CYS A 120 -11.86 -0.05 -19.19
CA CYS A 120 -12.53 -1.22 -19.77
C CYS A 120 -11.66 -2.48 -19.66
N LEU A 121 -10.36 -2.38 -19.93
CA LEU A 121 -9.41 -3.49 -19.80
C LEU A 121 -9.26 -3.95 -18.34
N ALA A 122 -9.16 -3.02 -17.40
CA ALA A 122 -9.05 -3.35 -15.97
C ALA A 122 -10.32 -4.06 -15.45
N LEU A 123 -11.50 -3.53 -15.78
CA LEU A 123 -12.79 -4.15 -15.39
C LEU A 123 -12.98 -5.51 -16.07
N GLY A 124 -12.62 -5.63 -17.35
CA GLY A 124 -12.66 -6.90 -18.09
C GLY A 124 -11.73 -7.96 -17.46
N GLY A 125 -10.51 -7.58 -17.06
CA GLY A 125 -9.59 -8.47 -16.36
C GLY A 125 -10.13 -8.97 -15.02
N ILE A 126 -10.77 -8.09 -14.23
CA ILE A 126 -11.41 -8.46 -12.96
C ILE A 126 -12.59 -9.40 -13.18
N MET A 127 -13.41 -9.15 -14.21
CA MET A 127 -14.54 -10.05 -14.56
C MET A 127 -14.06 -11.44 -14.96
N LEU A 128 -12.97 -11.53 -15.74
CA LEU A 128 -12.38 -12.82 -16.13
C LEU A 128 -11.86 -13.58 -14.91
N LEU A 129 -11.25 -12.88 -13.95
CA LEU A 129 -10.75 -13.48 -12.72
C LEU A 129 -11.91 -14.06 -11.88
N TYR A 130 -13.04 -13.35 -11.82
CA TYR A 130 -14.24 -13.81 -11.10
C TYR A 130 -14.84 -15.10 -11.70
N HIS A 131 -14.80 -15.25 -13.03
CA HIS A 131 -15.35 -16.43 -13.71
C HIS A 131 -14.40 -17.66 -13.70
N GLY A 132 -13.09 -17.44 -13.46
CA GLY A 132 -12.07 -18.50 -13.55
C GLY A 132 -11.91 -19.37 -12.32
N ASP A 133 -12.44 -18.96 -11.18
CA ASP A 133 -12.19 -19.65 -9.90
C ASP A 133 -13.46 -20.32 -9.36
N ASN A 134 -13.63 -21.60 -9.69
CA ASN A 134 -14.77 -22.44 -9.27
C ASN A 134 -14.81 -22.73 -7.75
N GLY A 135 -14.17 -21.95 -6.90
CA GLY A 135 -14.11 -22.23 -5.46
C GLY A 135 -13.73 -21.06 -4.55
N ALA A 136 -13.30 -19.94 -5.07
CA ALA A 136 -12.98 -18.78 -4.23
C ALA A 136 -14.26 -18.10 -3.75
N THR A 137 -14.62 -18.31 -2.50
CA THR A 137 -15.75 -17.59 -1.87
C THR A 137 -15.32 -16.11 -1.71
N LEU A 138 -15.86 -15.25 -2.58
CA LEU A 138 -15.73 -13.81 -2.41
C LEU A 138 -16.50 -13.38 -1.16
N SER A 139 -15.79 -13.18 -0.07
CA SER A 139 -16.39 -12.59 1.12
C SER A 139 -16.74 -11.13 0.87
N LEU A 140 -17.99 -10.75 1.09
CA LEU A 140 -18.42 -9.34 1.00
C LEU A 140 -17.53 -8.43 1.84
N MET A 141 -17.10 -8.89 3.02
CA MET A 141 -16.20 -8.14 3.91
C MET A 141 -14.83 -7.94 3.28
N GLY A 142 -14.27 -8.98 2.63
CA GLY A 142 -13.00 -8.89 1.90
C GLY A 142 -13.09 -7.89 0.74
N VAL A 143 -14.15 -7.95 -0.05
CA VAL A 143 -14.41 -7.02 -1.16
C VAL A 143 -14.51 -5.58 -0.66
N MET A 144 -15.28 -5.33 0.40
CA MET A 144 -15.40 -3.97 0.98
C MET A 144 -14.05 -3.43 1.47
N MET A 145 -13.22 -4.27 2.10
CA MET A 145 -11.89 -3.88 2.55
C MET A 145 -10.95 -3.55 1.38
N VAL A 146 -10.97 -4.34 0.29
CA VAL A 146 -10.18 -4.05 -0.90
C VAL A 146 -10.65 -2.76 -1.59
N MET A 147 -11.97 -2.56 -1.69
CA MET A 147 -12.51 -1.31 -2.27
C MET A 147 -12.13 -0.08 -1.44
N LEU A 148 -12.18 -0.19 -0.10
CA LEU A 148 -11.70 0.87 0.79
C LEU A 148 -10.19 1.13 0.62
N SER A 149 -9.41 0.05 0.51
CA SER A 149 -7.98 0.13 0.20
C SER A 149 -7.71 0.85 -1.12
N SER A 150 -8.42 0.46 -2.17
CA SER A 150 -8.29 1.07 -3.51
C SER A 150 -8.68 2.55 -3.50
N LEU A 151 -9.74 2.91 -2.76
CA LEU A 151 -10.19 4.29 -2.65
C LEU A 151 -9.18 5.16 -1.90
N THR A 152 -8.69 4.69 -0.74
CA THR A 152 -7.68 5.42 0.05
C THR A 152 -6.37 5.56 -0.72
N TYR A 153 -5.99 4.54 -1.49
CA TYR A 153 -4.82 4.60 -2.36
C TYR A 153 -5.00 5.55 -3.54
N ALA A 154 -6.19 5.58 -4.15
CA ALA A 154 -6.52 6.53 -5.22
C ALA A 154 -6.43 7.99 -4.73
N VAL A 155 -6.99 8.28 -3.56
CA VAL A 155 -6.89 9.61 -2.93
C VAL A 155 -5.42 9.95 -2.62
N TYR A 156 -4.66 8.99 -2.09
CA TYR A 156 -3.23 9.16 -1.85
C TYR A 156 -2.48 9.56 -3.13
N ILE A 157 -2.69 8.86 -4.24
CA ILE A 157 -2.03 9.16 -5.53
C ILE A 157 -2.42 10.55 -6.04
N ILE A 158 -3.71 10.91 -5.97
CA ILE A 158 -4.17 12.24 -6.38
C ILE A 158 -3.49 13.32 -5.55
N LEU A 159 -3.45 13.16 -4.22
CA LEU A 159 -2.80 14.13 -3.34
C LEU A 159 -1.29 14.24 -3.58
N VAL A 160 -0.59 13.14 -3.83
CA VAL A 160 0.84 13.16 -4.20
C VAL A 160 1.03 13.96 -5.48
N ASN A 161 0.23 13.70 -6.53
CA ASN A 161 0.36 14.36 -7.82
C ASN A 161 -0.04 15.86 -7.78
N LYS A 162 -1.03 16.21 -6.99
CA LYS A 162 -1.51 17.61 -6.88
C LYS A 162 -0.75 18.40 -5.80
N SER A 163 -0.01 17.73 -4.92
CA SER A 163 0.80 18.42 -3.91
C SER A 163 2.02 19.05 -4.56
N SER A 164 2.35 20.28 -4.13
CA SER A 164 3.56 20.99 -4.56
C SER A 164 4.81 20.54 -3.79
N LEU A 165 4.89 19.27 -3.41
CA LEU A 165 6.03 18.73 -2.67
C LEU A 165 7.28 18.69 -3.54
N ARG A 166 8.31 19.47 -3.14
CA ARG A 166 9.61 19.49 -3.82
C ARG A 166 10.61 18.60 -3.07
N MET A 167 10.29 17.32 -2.92
CA MET A 167 11.18 16.37 -2.26
C MET A 167 11.44 15.14 -3.14
N SER A 168 12.57 14.48 -2.92
CA SER A 168 12.89 13.24 -3.65
C SER A 168 11.96 12.11 -3.23
N SER A 169 11.71 11.12 -4.14
CA SER A 169 10.91 9.94 -3.83
C SER A 169 11.38 9.23 -2.57
N ILE A 170 12.69 9.06 -2.39
CA ILE A 170 13.28 8.44 -1.18
C ILE A 170 12.84 9.17 0.08
N LYS A 171 12.94 10.50 0.09
CA LYS A 171 12.55 11.31 1.25
C LYS A 171 11.06 11.25 1.52
N LEU A 172 10.24 11.33 0.48
CA LEU A 172 8.78 11.20 0.60
C LEU A 172 8.39 9.84 1.17
N THR A 173 8.92 8.76 0.60
CA THR A 173 8.64 7.38 1.06
C THR A 173 9.13 7.16 2.49
N PHE A 174 10.30 7.70 2.86
CA PHE A 174 10.81 7.66 4.24
C PHE A 174 9.78 8.26 5.22
N TYR A 175 9.32 9.49 4.97
CA TYR A 175 8.36 10.12 5.87
C TYR A 175 6.99 9.43 5.88
N ILE A 176 6.52 8.95 4.73
CA ILE A 176 5.28 8.16 4.65
C ILE A 176 5.39 6.89 5.52
N THR A 177 6.52 6.18 5.46
CA THR A 177 6.73 4.98 6.28
C THR A 177 6.89 5.30 7.76
N VAL A 178 7.52 6.43 8.14
CA VAL A 178 7.59 6.92 9.53
C VAL A 178 6.18 7.18 10.08
N ILE A 179 5.38 7.97 9.37
CA ILE A 179 4.01 8.29 9.78
C ILE A 179 3.15 7.03 9.80
N GLY A 180 3.29 6.16 8.80
CA GLY A 180 2.59 4.87 8.74
C GLY A 180 2.94 3.96 9.93
N THR A 181 4.20 3.88 10.32
CA THR A 181 4.63 3.14 11.51
C THR A 181 3.94 3.66 12.76
N ILE A 182 3.92 4.98 12.95
CA ILE A 182 3.25 5.62 14.09
C ILE A 182 1.75 5.35 14.06
N ALA A 183 1.10 5.52 12.89
CA ALA A 183 -0.33 5.30 12.73
C ALA A 183 -0.75 3.85 13.05
N ILE A 184 -0.03 2.86 12.50
CA ILE A 184 -0.30 1.44 12.76
C ILE A 184 0.02 1.06 14.23
N GLY A 185 1.11 1.61 14.79
CA GLY A 185 1.46 1.40 16.19
C GLY A 185 0.36 1.92 17.12
N LEU A 186 -0.12 3.13 16.91
CA LEU A 186 -1.23 3.70 17.68
C LEU A 186 -2.53 2.90 17.49
N PHE A 187 -2.85 2.52 16.26
CA PHE A 187 -4.02 1.69 15.98
C PHE A 187 -3.96 0.35 16.74
N SER A 188 -2.78 -0.29 16.79
CA SER A 188 -2.59 -1.56 17.49
C SER A 188 -2.69 -1.46 19.01
N ILE A 189 -2.43 -0.27 19.57
CA ILE A 189 -2.58 -0.01 21.01
C ILE A 189 -4.05 0.26 21.38
N VAL A 190 -4.75 1.02 20.52
CA VAL A 190 -6.13 1.50 20.78
C VAL A 190 -7.16 0.41 20.54
N MET A 191 -6.97 -0.47 19.54
CA MET A 191 -7.95 -1.49 19.17
C MET A 191 -7.70 -2.80 19.94
N PRO A 192 -8.61 -3.24 20.81
CA PRO A 192 -8.51 -4.54 21.50
C PRO A 192 -8.45 -5.70 20.50
N GLY A 193 -7.54 -6.63 20.71
CA GLY A 193 -7.36 -7.82 19.85
C GLY A 193 -6.38 -7.64 18.69
N ASN A 194 -5.89 -6.43 18.42
CA ASN A 194 -4.94 -6.12 17.34
C ASN A 194 -3.52 -5.85 17.85
N HIS A 195 -3.09 -6.54 18.89
CA HIS A 195 -1.76 -6.35 19.47
C HIS A 195 -0.65 -6.69 18.47
N LEU A 196 0.44 -5.93 18.55
CA LEU A 196 1.65 -6.24 17.79
C LEU A 196 2.27 -7.53 18.32
N GLN A 197 2.51 -8.46 17.41
CA GLN A 197 3.18 -9.73 17.71
C GLN A 197 4.67 -9.59 17.44
N TRP A 198 5.48 -10.25 18.28
CA TRP A 198 6.92 -10.26 18.09
C TRP A 198 7.33 -11.28 17.01
N LEU A 199 8.28 -10.91 16.16
CA LEU A 199 8.88 -11.83 15.18
C LEU A 199 9.87 -12.75 15.90
N SER A 200 9.45 -13.98 16.20
CA SER A 200 10.23 -14.93 17.01
C SER A 200 11.27 -15.73 16.21
N SER A 201 11.07 -15.90 14.91
CA SER A 201 11.96 -16.70 14.06
C SER A 201 12.75 -15.86 13.05
N PRO A 202 13.96 -16.30 12.65
CA PRO A 202 14.73 -15.63 11.60
C PRO A 202 14.01 -15.60 10.26
N SER A 203 13.18 -16.62 9.95
CA SER A 203 12.37 -16.66 8.72
C SER A 203 11.36 -15.51 8.65
N MET A 204 10.70 -15.18 9.77
CA MET A 204 9.77 -14.06 9.84
C MET A 204 10.46 -12.72 9.54
N TRP A 205 11.67 -12.51 10.06
CA TRP A 205 12.47 -11.31 9.76
C TRP A 205 12.84 -11.24 8.28
N LEU A 206 13.19 -12.37 7.67
CA LEU A 206 13.49 -12.44 6.24
C LEU A 206 12.26 -12.08 5.40
N TYR A 207 11.08 -12.63 5.73
CA TYR A 207 9.83 -12.31 5.02
C TYR A 207 9.41 -10.85 5.18
N ALA A 208 9.54 -10.30 6.39
CA ALA A 208 9.30 -8.89 6.64
C ALA A 208 10.28 -7.98 5.87
N LEU A 209 11.55 -8.39 5.75
CA LEU A 209 12.57 -7.68 4.96
C LEU A 209 12.23 -7.70 3.46
N ILE A 210 11.80 -8.84 2.92
CA ILE A 210 11.36 -8.96 1.53
C ILE A 210 10.17 -8.03 1.27
N LEU A 211 9.21 -7.97 2.20
CA LEU A 211 8.06 -7.05 2.12
C LEU A 211 8.47 -5.57 2.21
N ALA A 212 9.51 -5.25 2.96
CA ALA A 212 10.02 -3.87 3.02
C ALA A 212 10.76 -3.49 1.74
N LEU A 213 11.57 -4.40 1.18
CA LEU A 213 12.42 -4.12 0.02
C LEU A 213 11.60 -4.06 -1.28
N LEU A 214 10.90 -5.16 -1.63
CA LEU A 214 10.28 -5.29 -2.95
C LEU A 214 9.08 -4.35 -3.13
N PRO A 215 7.95 -4.49 -2.40
CA PRO A 215 6.77 -3.69 -2.68
C PRO A 215 6.81 -2.29 -2.08
N THR A 216 7.75 -1.99 -1.16
CA THR A 216 7.79 -0.66 -0.54
C THR A 216 8.94 0.18 -1.10
N ILE A 217 10.19 -0.30 -1.00
CA ILE A 217 11.35 0.51 -1.41
C ILE A 217 11.48 0.53 -2.94
N ILE A 218 11.56 -0.64 -3.57
CA ILE A 218 11.81 -0.72 -5.03
C ILE A 218 10.62 -0.21 -5.83
N SER A 219 9.39 -0.41 -5.33
CA SER A 219 8.17 0.03 -6.03
C SER A 219 7.90 1.53 -5.90
N LEU A 220 8.25 2.15 -4.76
CA LEU A 220 7.92 3.56 -4.48
C LEU A 220 9.07 4.54 -4.72
N VAL A 221 10.30 4.09 -4.85
CA VAL A 221 11.50 4.90 -5.09
C VAL A 221 11.98 4.80 -6.52
#